data_2da2319c72bf0a9fc3bc67877d0be553
#
_entry.id   2da2319c72bf0a9fc3bc67877d0be553
#
_cell.length_a   1.000
_cell.length_b   1.000
_cell.length_c   1.000
_cell.angle_alpha   90.00
_cell.angle_beta   90.00
_cell.angle_gamma   90.00
#
_symmetry.space_group_name_H-M   'P 1'
#
loop_
_entity.id
_entity.type
_entity.pdbx_description
1 polymer ?
#
loop_
_entity_poly.entity_id
_entity_poly.type
_entity_poly.pdbx_seq_one_letter_code
_entity_poly.pdbx_strand_id
1 'polypeptide(L)'
;ALIGSYARKALRETPEFADARKRLILTKQHNHYKDINIKSILAYFAIECAYPVWFYIAYVYLGQVLKDKFALTPHQVITNNLYVSIIGSLSCFIIVYIVRTVHPFKILNVKLIISFILGLVFLLLDSMNSPVQIMVFQMCIIVFKTSSFPAMSVFFKHFPTLHRFKCSSMVYAMSRTVMSVITTFGIIYLVRDYSYPGICIILFPILIGYAIGLNYFQKLEKADYNR
;
A
#
# COMPACT_ATOMS: atom_id res chain seq x y z
N ALA A 1 12.02 22.66 -3.10
CA ALA A 1 11.38 23.37 -4.22
C ALA A 1 12.35 23.64 -5.39
N LEU A 2 13.56 24.20 -5.17
CA LEU A 2 14.51 24.55 -6.24
C LEU A 2 14.98 23.33 -7.05
N ILE A 3 15.40 22.23 -6.39
CA ILE A 3 15.84 20.99 -7.06
C ILE A 3 14.71 20.40 -7.90
N GLY A 4 13.48 20.40 -7.39
CA GLY A 4 12.32 19.89 -8.13
C GLY A 4 11.95 20.76 -9.35
N SER A 5 12.11 22.07 -9.26
CA SER A 5 11.90 22.99 -10.38
C SER A 5 12.95 22.80 -11.47
N TYR A 6 14.22 22.66 -11.08
CA TYR A 6 15.32 22.38 -12.01
C TYR A 6 15.16 21.02 -12.70
N ALA A 7 14.86 19.97 -11.92
CA ALA A 7 14.60 18.63 -12.46
C ALA A 7 13.45 18.63 -13.47
N ARG A 8 12.35 19.37 -13.18
CA ARG A 8 11.20 19.48 -14.10
C ARG A 8 11.58 20.14 -15.43
N LYS A 9 12.48 21.13 -15.42
CA LYS A 9 12.97 21.79 -16.64
C LYS A 9 13.94 20.90 -17.43
N ALA A 10 14.74 20.07 -16.74
CA ALA A 10 15.73 19.20 -17.35
C ALA A 10 15.16 17.88 -17.88
N LEU A 11 14.03 17.41 -17.34
CA LEU A 11 13.36 16.18 -17.77
C LEU A 11 12.66 16.40 -19.11
N ARG A 12 13.06 15.62 -20.11
CA ARG A 12 12.35 15.52 -21.39
C ARG A 12 11.10 14.66 -21.24
N GLU A 13 10.04 15.00 -21.97
CA GLU A 13 8.85 14.14 -22.05
C GLU A 13 9.22 12.74 -22.58
N THR A 14 8.64 11.69 -22.01
CA THR A 14 8.86 10.35 -22.54
C THR A 14 8.32 10.21 -23.96
N PRO A 15 8.97 9.41 -24.85
CA PRO A 15 8.49 9.22 -26.21
C PRO A 15 7.02 8.79 -26.28
N GLU A 16 6.61 7.91 -25.37
CA GLU A 16 5.22 7.43 -25.25
C GLU A 16 4.22 8.58 -25.01
N PHE A 17 4.59 9.52 -24.12
CA PHE A 17 3.74 10.67 -23.82
C PHE A 17 3.68 11.65 -24.98
N ALA A 18 4.82 11.93 -25.62
CA ALA A 18 4.89 12.81 -26.78
C ALA A 18 4.06 12.26 -27.95
N ASP A 19 4.12 10.95 -28.21
CA ASP A 19 3.34 10.30 -29.26
C ASP A 19 1.85 10.25 -28.92
N ALA A 20 1.47 9.97 -27.68
CA ALA A 20 0.09 10.03 -27.24
C ALA A 20 -0.50 11.44 -27.42
N ARG A 21 0.28 12.47 -27.08
CA ARG A 21 -0.11 13.88 -27.26
C ARG A 21 -0.26 14.27 -28.73
N LYS A 22 0.65 13.82 -29.60
CA LYS A 22 0.55 14.05 -31.05
C LYS A 22 -0.71 13.40 -31.64
N ARG A 23 -1.00 12.14 -31.29
CA ARG A 23 -2.22 11.43 -31.71
C ARG A 23 -3.48 12.18 -31.30
N LEU A 24 -3.50 12.73 -30.08
CA LEU A 24 -4.61 13.52 -29.56
C LEU A 24 -4.87 14.77 -30.40
N ILE A 25 -3.82 15.49 -30.78
CA ILE A 25 -3.92 16.70 -31.60
C ILE A 25 -4.43 16.36 -33.01
N LEU A 26 -3.93 15.26 -33.60
CA LEU A 26 -4.29 14.83 -34.95
C LEU A 26 -5.73 14.32 -35.05
N THR A 27 -6.23 13.62 -34.04
CA THR A 27 -7.56 12.99 -34.07
C THR A 27 -8.69 13.93 -33.65
N LYS A 28 -8.41 15.16 -33.17
CA LYS A 28 -9.42 16.10 -32.62
C LYS A 28 -10.42 15.46 -31.63
N GLN A 29 -10.08 14.32 -31.06
CA GLN A 29 -10.97 13.59 -30.18
C GLN A 29 -11.00 14.24 -28.79
N HIS A 30 -12.02 15.08 -28.55
CA HIS A 30 -12.26 15.78 -27.28
C HIS A 30 -12.70 14.85 -26.11
N ASN A 31 -12.97 13.57 -26.38
CA ASN A 31 -13.64 12.68 -25.44
C ASN A 31 -12.71 11.60 -24.83
N HIS A 32 -11.52 12.03 -24.33
CA HIS A 32 -10.52 11.13 -23.73
C HIS A 32 -10.92 10.48 -22.41
N TYR A 33 -11.96 10.95 -21.73
CA TYR A 33 -12.45 10.33 -20.50
C TYR A 33 -13.14 8.98 -20.73
N LYS A 34 -13.50 8.66 -21.99
CA LYS A 34 -14.16 7.41 -22.36
C LYS A 34 -13.24 6.17 -22.26
N ASP A 35 -11.93 6.39 -22.28
CA ASP A 35 -10.93 5.30 -22.27
C ASP A 35 -10.49 4.87 -20.85
N ILE A 36 -11.02 5.55 -19.83
CA ILE A 36 -10.66 5.22 -18.44
C ILE A 36 -11.53 4.07 -17.96
N ASN A 37 -10.92 2.92 -17.74
CA ASN A 37 -11.61 1.76 -17.19
C ASN A 37 -11.83 1.94 -15.68
N ILE A 38 -13.06 2.20 -15.27
CA ILE A 38 -13.46 2.39 -13.87
C ILE A 38 -13.11 1.17 -13.01
N LYS A 39 -13.17 -0.05 -13.58
CA LYS A 39 -12.80 -1.28 -12.86
C LYS A 39 -11.33 -1.27 -12.48
N SER A 40 -10.44 -0.76 -13.35
CA SER A 40 -9.00 -0.61 -13.04
C SER A 40 -8.77 0.41 -11.93
N ILE A 41 -9.54 1.51 -11.91
CA ILE A 41 -9.47 2.52 -10.84
C ILE A 41 -9.89 1.91 -9.50
N LEU A 42 -11.04 1.22 -9.47
CA LEU A 42 -11.54 0.59 -8.24
C LEU A 42 -10.61 -0.53 -7.74
N ALA A 43 -10.07 -1.34 -8.64
CA ALA A 43 -9.10 -2.38 -8.30
C ALA A 43 -7.81 -1.78 -7.70
N TYR A 44 -7.30 -0.70 -8.30
CA TYR A 44 -6.13 -0.01 -7.80
C TYR A 44 -6.42 0.71 -6.46
N PHE A 45 -7.60 1.30 -6.30
CA PHE A 45 -8.06 1.88 -5.04
C PHE A 45 -8.07 0.83 -3.91
N ALA A 46 -8.63 -0.35 -4.16
CA ALA A 46 -8.63 -1.44 -3.19
C ALA A 46 -7.21 -1.88 -2.78
N ILE A 47 -6.27 -1.90 -3.72
CA ILE A 47 -4.85 -2.18 -3.44
C ILE A 47 -4.23 -1.08 -2.57
N GLU A 48 -4.48 0.19 -2.90
CA GLU A 48 -3.91 1.33 -2.18
C GLU A 48 -4.48 1.51 -0.76
N CYS A 49 -5.68 1.01 -0.48
CA CYS A 49 -6.29 1.04 0.85
C CYS A 49 -5.53 0.22 1.89
N ALA A 50 -4.78 -0.81 1.50
CA ALA A 50 -4.09 -1.68 2.46
C ALA A 50 -2.91 -1.00 3.17
N TYR A 51 -2.16 -0.15 2.48
CA TYR A 51 -0.97 0.50 3.06
C TYR A 51 -1.26 1.39 4.27
N PRO A 52 -2.25 2.33 4.24
CA PRO A 52 -2.52 3.19 5.39
C PRO A 52 -2.94 2.43 6.63
N VAL A 53 -3.68 1.34 6.45
CA VAL A 53 -4.13 0.48 7.56
C VAL A 53 -2.94 -0.16 8.27
N TRP A 54 -2.05 -0.79 7.51
CA TRP A 54 -0.83 -1.36 8.08
C TRP A 54 0.08 -0.33 8.71
N PHE A 55 0.18 0.87 8.11
CA PHE A 55 0.94 1.97 8.67
C PHE A 55 0.39 2.40 10.03
N TYR A 56 -0.93 2.62 10.11
CA TYR A 56 -1.59 3.01 11.35
C TYR A 56 -1.42 1.94 12.44
N ILE A 57 -1.66 0.68 12.10
CA ILE A 57 -1.51 -0.44 13.03
C ILE A 57 -0.07 -0.53 13.55
N ALA A 58 0.91 -0.48 12.66
CA ALA A 58 2.30 -0.67 13.04
C ALA A 58 2.86 0.50 13.88
N TYR A 59 2.64 1.74 13.47
CA TYR A 59 3.30 2.88 14.11
C TYR A 59 2.46 3.55 15.19
N VAL A 60 1.14 3.58 15.03
CA VAL A 60 0.26 4.29 15.97
C VAL A 60 -0.29 3.31 16.99
N TYR A 61 -1.01 2.28 16.53
CA TYR A 61 -1.73 1.39 17.42
C TYR A 61 -0.79 0.52 18.28
N LEU A 62 0.17 -0.19 17.67
CA LEU A 62 1.14 -1.01 18.44
C LEU A 62 2.06 -0.15 19.30
N GLY A 63 2.37 1.09 18.87
CA GLY A 63 3.07 2.07 19.71
C GLY A 63 2.27 2.41 20.96
N GLN A 64 0.95 2.57 20.85
CA GLN A 64 0.08 2.81 22.00
C GLN A 64 -0.01 1.56 22.90
N VAL A 65 -0.13 0.36 22.32
CA VAL A 65 -0.09 -0.89 23.10
C VAL A 65 1.20 -1.04 23.91
N LEU A 66 2.35 -0.72 23.33
CA LEU A 66 3.64 -0.73 24.04
C LEU A 66 3.64 0.24 25.22
N LYS A 67 3.03 1.40 25.07
CA LYS A 67 2.91 2.41 26.12
C LYS A 67 1.96 1.97 27.23
N ASP A 68 0.77 1.48 26.87
CA ASP A 68 -0.31 1.18 27.81
C ASP A 68 -0.09 -0.16 28.54
N LYS A 69 0.37 -1.20 27.84
CA LYS A 69 0.55 -2.55 28.41
C LYS A 69 1.88 -2.69 29.16
N PHE A 70 2.95 -2.01 28.70
CA PHE A 70 4.30 -2.18 29.26
C PHE A 70 4.86 -0.90 29.87
N ALA A 71 4.06 0.16 30.00
CA ALA A 71 4.45 1.44 30.58
C ALA A 71 5.73 2.03 29.97
N LEU A 72 5.98 1.79 28.67
CA LEU A 72 7.13 2.36 27.99
C LEU A 72 7.00 3.88 27.86
N THR A 73 8.11 4.58 28.08
CA THR A 73 8.15 6.02 27.92
C THR A 73 7.97 6.41 26.45
N PRO A 74 7.43 7.61 26.14
CA PRO A 74 7.32 8.10 24.76
C PRO A 74 8.65 8.05 24.00
N HIS A 75 9.77 8.33 24.69
CA HIS A 75 11.11 8.24 24.09
C HIS A 75 11.44 6.81 23.63
N GLN A 76 11.17 5.80 24.46
CA GLN A 76 11.41 4.39 24.10
C GLN A 76 10.55 3.94 22.93
N VAL A 77 9.27 4.36 22.86
CA VAL A 77 8.37 4.05 21.72
C VAL A 77 8.89 4.71 20.44
N ILE A 78 9.32 5.96 20.49
CA ILE A 78 9.89 6.66 19.32
C ILE A 78 11.18 5.97 18.87
N THR A 79 12.05 5.58 19.79
CA THR A 79 13.29 4.85 19.48
C THR A 79 13.00 3.50 18.83
N ASN A 80 12.00 2.77 19.35
CA ASN A 80 11.55 1.52 18.71
C ASN A 80 11.03 1.78 17.27
N ASN A 81 10.19 2.80 17.07
CA ASN A 81 9.69 3.16 15.76
C ASN A 81 10.81 3.53 14.77
N LEU A 82 11.90 4.12 15.27
CA LEU A 82 13.10 4.37 14.45
C LEU A 82 13.73 3.06 13.98
N TYR A 83 13.95 2.07 14.86
CA TYR A 83 14.47 0.75 14.45
C TYR A 83 13.56 0.04 13.46
N VAL A 84 12.25 0.07 13.70
CA VAL A 84 11.25 -0.48 12.79
C VAL A 84 11.32 0.18 11.41
N SER A 85 11.52 1.50 11.36
CA SER A 85 11.64 2.27 10.10
C SER A 85 12.93 1.92 9.34
N ILE A 86 14.05 1.73 10.05
CA ILE A 86 15.33 1.29 9.47
C ILE A 86 15.16 -0.09 8.82
N ILE A 87 14.56 -1.06 9.55
CA ILE A 87 14.30 -2.40 9.03
C ILE A 87 13.35 -2.33 7.82
N GLY A 88 12.32 -1.50 7.87
CA GLY A 88 11.42 -1.27 6.76
C GLY A 88 12.13 -0.73 5.52
N SER A 89 13.06 0.20 5.69
CA SER A 89 13.87 0.74 4.60
C SER A 89 14.79 -0.31 4.00
N LEU A 90 15.49 -1.09 4.84
CA LEU A 90 16.33 -2.19 4.37
C LEU A 90 15.52 -3.25 3.61
N SER A 91 14.32 -3.58 4.09
CA SER A 91 13.43 -4.52 3.39
C SER A 91 13.03 -4.03 2.00
N CYS A 92 12.84 -2.71 1.81
CA CYS A 92 12.59 -2.12 0.48
C CYS A 92 13.74 -2.40 -0.49
N PHE A 93 15.01 -2.21 -0.07
CA PHE A 93 16.16 -2.50 -0.93
C PHE A 93 16.24 -3.98 -1.30
N ILE A 94 15.97 -4.87 -0.35
CA ILE A 94 15.93 -6.32 -0.59
C ILE A 94 14.84 -6.65 -1.62
N ILE A 95 13.64 -6.08 -1.49
CA ILE A 95 12.53 -6.31 -2.43
C ILE A 95 12.89 -5.80 -3.83
N VAL A 96 13.52 -4.62 -3.96
CA VAL A 96 14.00 -4.09 -5.25
C VAL A 96 14.98 -5.03 -5.92
N TYR A 97 15.86 -5.65 -5.13
CA TYR A 97 16.79 -6.65 -5.65
C TYR A 97 16.07 -7.93 -6.14
N ILE A 98 15.12 -8.44 -5.33
CA ILE A 98 14.36 -9.66 -5.65
C ILE A 98 13.48 -9.48 -6.91
N VAL A 99 12.93 -8.28 -7.14
CA VAL A 99 12.09 -7.99 -8.32
C VAL A 99 12.84 -8.16 -9.64
N ARG A 100 14.17 -8.12 -9.64
CA ARG A 100 14.98 -8.38 -10.85
C ARG A 100 14.87 -9.84 -11.32
N THR A 101 14.60 -10.77 -10.42
CA THR A 101 14.55 -12.21 -10.71
C THR A 101 13.15 -12.80 -10.57
N VAL A 102 12.29 -12.21 -9.72
CA VAL A 102 10.96 -12.71 -9.42
C VAL A 102 9.90 -11.72 -9.91
N HIS A 103 8.90 -12.23 -10.61
CA HIS A 103 7.81 -11.40 -11.11
C HIS A 103 7.09 -10.66 -9.96
N PRO A 104 6.83 -9.34 -10.07
CA PRO A 104 6.26 -8.52 -9.00
C PRO A 104 4.98 -9.09 -8.38
N PHE A 105 4.08 -9.64 -9.18
CA PHE A 105 2.83 -10.24 -8.69
C PHE A 105 3.04 -11.46 -7.78
N LYS A 106 4.10 -12.26 -8.01
CA LYS A 106 4.42 -13.39 -7.10
C LYS A 106 4.79 -12.87 -5.73
N ILE A 107 5.59 -11.79 -5.68
CA ILE A 107 5.98 -11.13 -4.42
C ILE A 107 4.75 -10.59 -3.69
N LEU A 108 3.82 -9.94 -4.40
CA LEU A 108 2.60 -9.40 -3.79
C LEU A 108 1.68 -10.52 -3.27
N ASN A 109 1.56 -11.65 -3.97
CA ASN A 109 0.80 -12.80 -3.48
C ASN A 109 1.41 -13.39 -2.20
N VAL A 110 2.72 -13.54 -2.14
CA VAL A 110 3.41 -14.01 -0.93
C VAL A 110 3.19 -13.03 0.23
N LYS A 111 3.35 -11.74 -0.02
CA LYS A 111 3.07 -10.71 0.99
C LYS A 111 1.62 -10.74 1.47
N LEU A 112 0.67 -10.97 0.57
CA LEU A 112 -0.74 -11.09 0.92
C LEU A 112 -1.00 -12.28 1.86
N ILE A 113 -0.46 -13.45 1.54
CA ILE A 113 -0.59 -14.65 2.38
C ILE A 113 0.00 -14.39 3.77
N ILE A 114 1.23 -13.86 3.83
CA ILE A 114 1.87 -13.53 5.10
C ILE A 114 1.06 -12.46 5.87
N SER A 115 0.49 -11.47 5.18
CA SER A 115 -0.35 -10.45 5.81
C SER A 115 -1.63 -11.02 6.41
N PHE A 116 -2.24 -12.04 5.79
CA PHE A 116 -3.36 -12.77 6.40
C PHE A 116 -2.92 -13.49 7.69
N ILE A 117 -1.77 -14.16 7.67
CA ILE A 117 -1.23 -14.84 8.87
C ILE A 117 -0.93 -13.81 9.97
N LEU A 118 -0.29 -12.69 9.64
CA LEU A 118 -0.04 -11.60 10.59
C LEU A 118 -1.35 -11.00 11.13
N GLY A 119 -2.40 -10.94 10.32
CA GLY A 119 -3.74 -10.55 10.76
C GLY A 119 -4.29 -11.48 11.84
N LEU A 120 -4.08 -12.79 11.71
CA LEU A 120 -4.50 -13.77 12.74
C LEU A 120 -3.69 -13.65 14.04
N VAL A 121 -2.45 -13.17 13.99
CA VAL A 121 -1.63 -12.97 15.19
C VAL A 121 -2.23 -11.91 16.12
N PHE A 122 -3.09 -10.98 15.64
CA PHE A 122 -3.81 -10.06 16.51
C PHE A 122 -4.75 -10.76 17.50
N LEU A 123 -5.23 -11.95 17.19
CA LEU A 123 -6.03 -12.76 18.11
C LEU A 123 -5.21 -13.24 19.31
N LEU A 124 -3.89 -13.30 19.16
CA LEU A 124 -2.94 -13.75 20.19
C LEU A 124 -2.23 -12.59 20.90
N LEU A 125 -2.59 -11.33 20.58
CA LEU A 125 -1.88 -10.17 21.12
C LEU A 125 -1.99 -10.06 22.65
N ASP A 126 -3.09 -10.55 23.23
CA ASP A 126 -3.27 -10.60 24.68
C ASP A 126 -2.25 -11.50 25.37
N SER A 127 -1.85 -12.59 24.74
CA SER A 127 -0.89 -13.56 25.27
C SER A 127 0.57 -13.09 25.18
N MET A 128 0.83 -12.00 24.45
CA MET A 128 2.18 -11.42 24.37
C MET A 128 2.53 -10.66 25.66
N ASN A 129 3.38 -11.24 26.51
CA ASN A 129 3.75 -10.71 27.81
C ASN A 129 5.10 -9.98 27.83
N SER A 130 5.76 -9.83 26.68
CA SER A 130 7.03 -9.13 26.57
C SER A 130 6.95 -7.99 25.54
N PRO A 131 7.50 -6.80 25.84
CA PRO A 131 7.56 -5.71 24.88
C PRO A 131 8.36 -6.10 23.61
N VAL A 132 9.36 -6.97 23.74
CA VAL A 132 10.17 -7.46 22.62
C VAL A 132 9.31 -8.25 21.61
N GLN A 133 8.34 -9.04 22.09
CA GLN A 133 7.43 -9.78 21.20
C GLN A 133 6.61 -8.85 20.34
N ILE A 134 6.08 -7.76 20.91
CA ILE A 134 5.32 -6.74 20.15
C ILE A 134 6.23 -5.99 19.19
N MET A 135 7.46 -5.65 19.59
CA MET A 135 8.44 -5.00 18.72
C MET A 135 8.80 -5.88 17.51
N VAL A 136 9.05 -7.18 17.71
CA VAL A 136 9.31 -8.12 16.63
C VAL A 136 8.09 -8.26 15.72
N PHE A 137 6.89 -8.36 16.28
CA PHE A 137 5.66 -8.40 15.51
C PHE A 137 5.48 -7.14 14.65
N GLN A 138 5.75 -5.95 15.19
CA GLN A 138 5.73 -4.69 14.48
C GLN A 138 6.72 -4.68 13.30
N MET A 139 7.95 -5.19 13.52
CA MET A 139 8.95 -5.35 12.46
C MET A 139 8.46 -6.29 11.34
N CYS A 140 7.88 -7.43 11.71
CA CYS A 140 7.28 -8.36 10.73
C CYS A 140 6.17 -7.69 9.90
N ILE A 141 5.28 -6.92 10.53
CA ILE A 141 4.25 -6.15 9.82
C ILE A 141 4.89 -5.22 8.79
N ILE A 142 5.89 -4.42 9.16
CA ILE A 142 6.50 -3.43 8.26
C ILE A 142 7.21 -4.08 7.07
N VAL A 143 7.86 -5.22 7.27
CA VAL A 143 8.53 -5.97 6.19
C VAL A 143 7.52 -6.59 5.22
N PHE A 144 6.45 -7.20 5.74
CA PHE A 144 5.53 -8.01 4.95
C PHE A 144 4.19 -7.32 4.62
N LYS A 145 3.97 -6.08 5.08
CA LYS A 145 2.74 -5.33 4.79
C LYS A 145 2.39 -5.36 3.31
N THR A 146 1.10 -5.48 3.01
CA THR A 146 0.58 -5.34 1.65
C THR A 146 0.68 -3.87 1.20
N SER A 147 1.11 -3.67 -0.04
CA SER A 147 1.20 -2.35 -0.69
C SER A 147 1.21 -2.55 -2.21
N SER A 148 1.07 -1.49 -2.98
CA SER A 148 1.23 -1.53 -4.45
C SER A 148 2.69 -1.78 -4.88
N PHE A 149 3.65 -1.47 -4.02
CA PHE A 149 5.05 -1.76 -4.28
C PHE A 149 5.35 -3.27 -4.07
N PRO A 150 6.03 -3.94 -5.00
CA PRO A 150 6.86 -3.42 -6.09
C PRO A 150 6.19 -3.40 -7.49
N ALA A 151 4.90 -3.68 -7.63
CA ALA A 151 4.22 -3.80 -8.93
C ALA A 151 3.59 -2.49 -9.43
N MET A 152 3.93 -1.35 -8.85
CA MET A 152 3.33 -0.06 -9.17
C MET A 152 3.42 0.29 -10.67
N SER A 153 4.56 0.02 -11.31
CA SER A 153 4.74 0.24 -12.74
C SER A 153 3.81 -0.61 -13.60
N VAL A 154 3.55 -1.85 -13.19
CA VAL A 154 2.63 -2.76 -13.89
C VAL A 154 1.20 -2.28 -13.76
N PHE A 155 0.78 -1.81 -12.58
CA PHE A 155 -0.55 -1.21 -12.40
C PHE A 155 -0.74 0.02 -13.27
N PHE A 156 0.26 0.89 -13.35
CA PHE A 156 0.20 2.13 -14.13
C PHE A 156 0.16 1.89 -15.63
N LYS A 157 0.69 0.79 -16.13
CA LYS A 157 0.60 0.40 -17.55
C LYS A 157 -0.85 0.33 -18.03
N HIS A 158 -1.78 -0.09 -17.17
CA HIS A 158 -3.19 -0.25 -17.50
C HIS A 158 -4.02 1.05 -17.42
N PHE A 159 -3.38 2.19 -17.10
CA PHE A 159 -4.02 3.50 -17.17
C PHE A 159 -3.65 4.22 -18.47
N PRO A 160 -4.59 4.99 -19.06
CA PRO A 160 -4.32 5.78 -20.25
C PRO A 160 -3.12 6.72 -20.02
N THR A 161 -2.17 6.75 -20.96
CA THR A 161 -0.89 7.46 -20.79
C THR A 161 -1.05 8.92 -20.37
N LEU A 162 -2.01 9.63 -20.98
CA LEU A 162 -2.27 11.06 -20.71
C LEU A 162 -2.92 11.32 -19.33
N HIS A 163 -3.66 10.35 -18.80
CA HIS A 163 -4.37 10.47 -17.53
C HIS A 163 -3.73 9.62 -16.40
N ARG A 164 -2.67 8.89 -16.71
CA ARG A 164 -1.99 7.97 -15.79
C ARG A 164 -1.64 8.64 -14.45
N PHE A 165 -0.97 9.79 -14.50
CA PHE A 165 -0.59 10.53 -13.30
C PHE A 165 -1.82 11.04 -12.53
N LYS A 166 -2.81 11.61 -13.24
CA LYS A 166 -4.02 12.16 -12.61
C LYS A 166 -4.81 11.05 -11.90
N CYS A 167 -5.04 9.92 -12.57
CA CYS A 167 -5.77 8.78 -12.00
C CYS A 167 -5.03 8.19 -10.80
N SER A 168 -3.72 7.94 -10.92
CA SER A 168 -2.94 7.35 -9.83
C SER A 168 -2.85 8.27 -8.61
N SER A 169 -2.62 9.58 -8.81
CA SER A 169 -2.55 10.56 -7.72
C SER A 169 -3.89 10.72 -7.01
N MET A 170 -4.99 10.75 -7.77
CA MET A 170 -6.34 10.87 -7.19
C MET A 170 -6.69 9.63 -6.37
N VAL A 171 -6.45 8.44 -6.89
CA VAL A 171 -6.67 7.18 -6.17
C VAL A 171 -5.81 7.11 -4.91
N TYR A 172 -4.53 7.48 -5.03
CA TYR A 172 -3.62 7.55 -3.89
C TYR A 172 -4.14 8.49 -2.79
N ALA A 173 -4.53 9.72 -3.14
CA ALA A 173 -5.04 10.69 -2.18
C ALA A 173 -6.35 10.21 -1.52
N MET A 174 -7.31 9.71 -2.32
CA MET A 174 -8.58 9.20 -1.82
C MET A 174 -8.40 8.00 -0.89
N SER A 175 -7.54 7.03 -1.26
CA SER A 175 -7.30 5.86 -0.41
C SER A 175 -6.70 6.26 0.94
N ARG A 176 -5.77 7.22 0.98
CA ARG A 176 -5.18 7.73 2.22
C ARG A 176 -6.23 8.42 3.10
N THR A 177 -7.04 9.31 2.51
CA THR A 177 -8.07 10.06 3.25
C THR A 177 -9.13 9.11 3.83
N VAL A 178 -9.70 8.24 3.00
CA VAL A 178 -10.76 7.31 3.43
C VAL A 178 -10.23 6.35 4.51
N MET A 179 -9.06 5.75 4.28
CA MET A 179 -8.49 4.81 5.25
C MET A 179 -8.03 5.49 6.53
N SER A 180 -7.56 6.72 6.49
CA SER A 180 -7.20 7.48 7.70
C SER A 180 -8.40 7.65 8.62
N VAL A 181 -9.56 8.00 8.06
CA VAL A 181 -10.82 8.12 8.84
C VAL A 181 -11.22 6.75 9.40
N ILE A 182 -11.26 5.71 8.56
CA ILE A 182 -11.67 4.37 9.00
C ILE A 182 -10.74 3.82 10.08
N THR A 183 -9.43 3.98 9.94
CA THR A 183 -8.48 3.45 10.93
C THR A 183 -8.51 4.23 12.22
N THR A 184 -8.53 5.57 12.16
CA THR A 184 -8.48 6.40 13.38
C THR A 184 -9.73 6.20 14.24
N PHE A 185 -10.91 6.28 13.65
CA PHE A 185 -12.14 6.11 14.40
C PHE A 185 -12.51 4.63 14.57
N GLY A 186 -12.45 3.86 13.50
CA GLY A 186 -12.88 2.46 13.50
C GLY A 186 -12.10 1.59 14.45
N ILE A 187 -10.76 1.69 14.47
CA ILE A 187 -9.92 0.88 15.36
C ILE A 187 -10.20 1.23 16.83
N ILE A 188 -10.33 2.52 17.17
CA ILE A 188 -10.61 2.94 18.55
C ILE A 188 -11.93 2.33 19.05
N TYR A 189 -13.01 2.45 18.27
CA TYR A 189 -14.30 1.90 18.67
C TYR A 189 -14.30 0.37 18.73
N LEU A 190 -13.74 -0.29 17.71
CA LEU A 190 -13.74 -1.75 17.64
C LEU A 190 -12.85 -2.40 18.71
N VAL A 191 -11.72 -1.79 19.02
CA VAL A 191 -10.84 -2.30 20.10
C VAL A 191 -11.49 -2.07 21.47
N ARG A 192 -12.22 -0.98 21.66
CA ARG A 192 -12.96 -0.73 22.90
C ARG A 192 -14.01 -1.81 23.16
N ASP A 193 -14.74 -2.23 22.12
CA ASP A 193 -15.87 -3.16 22.25
C ASP A 193 -15.44 -4.63 22.15
N TYR A 194 -14.44 -4.95 21.31
CA TYR A 194 -14.01 -6.31 20.98
C TYR A 194 -12.55 -6.62 21.36
N SER A 195 -11.87 -5.71 22.09
CA SER A 195 -10.43 -5.84 22.38
C SER A 195 -9.59 -5.96 21.09
N TYR A 196 -8.43 -6.62 21.14
CA TYR A 196 -7.52 -6.73 19.99
C TYR A 196 -8.11 -7.43 18.75
N PRO A 197 -9.00 -8.44 18.88
CA PRO A 197 -9.71 -9.03 17.74
C PRO A 197 -10.51 -8.03 16.90
N GLY A 198 -10.93 -6.90 17.47
CA GLY A 198 -11.63 -5.84 16.76
C GLY A 198 -10.87 -5.30 15.55
N ILE A 199 -9.53 -5.35 15.56
CA ILE A 199 -8.68 -4.94 14.42
C ILE A 199 -8.95 -5.81 13.20
N CYS A 200 -9.19 -7.11 13.41
CA CYS A 200 -9.43 -8.07 12.34
C CYS A 200 -10.68 -7.72 11.51
N ILE A 201 -11.69 -7.07 12.13
CA ILE A 201 -12.93 -6.64 11.47
C ILE A 201 -12.64 -5.61 10.37
N ILE A 202 -11.65 -4.74 10.57
CA ILE A 202 -11.24 -3.77 9.53
C ILE A 202 -10.21 -4.41 8.60
N LEU A 203 -9.25 -5.15 9.14
CA LEU A 203 -8.11 -5.64 8.39
C LEU A 203 -8.50 -6.67 7.32
N PHE A 204 -9.34 -7.67 7.66
CA PHE A 204 -9.67 -8.74 6.72
C PHE A 204 -10.48 -8.28 5.50
N PRO A 205 -11.51 -7.43 5.60
CA PRO A 205 -12.17 -6.89 4.40
C PRO A 205 -11.22 -6.15 3.47
N ILE A 206 -10.24 -5.43 4.02
CA ILE A 206 -9.25 -4.69 3.23
C ILE A 206 -8.28 -5.65 2.54
N LEU A 207 -7.84 -6.72 3.22
CA LEU A 207 -7.00 -7.76 2.60
C LEU A 207 -7.76 -8.52 1.50
N ILE A 208 -9.06 -8.79 1.69
CA ILE A 208 -9.92 -9.37 0.65
C ILE A 208 -10.04 -8.41 -0.54
N GLY A 209 -10.30 -7.13 -0.29
CA GLY A 209 -10.32 -6.10 -1.34
C GLY A 209 -9.00 -6.03 -2.11
N TYR A 210 -7.88 -6.08 -1.39
CA TYR A 210 -6.53 -6.15 -1.98
C TYR A 210 -6.36 -7.39 -2.87
N ALA A 211 -6.80 -8.58 -2.40
CA ALA A 211 -6.75 -9.82 -3.15
C ALA A 211 -7.56 -9.75 -4.46
N ILE A 212 -8.77 -9.19 -4.39
CA ILE A 212 -9.64 -8.99 -5.57
C ILE A 212 -8.98 -8.05 -6.57
N GLY A 213 -8.44 -6.91 -6.10
CA GLY A 213 -7.73 -5.95 -6.93
C GLY A 213 -6.49 -6.57 -7.60
N LEU A 214 -5.71 -7.33 -6.84
CA LEU A 214 -4.52 -8.00 -7.34
C LEU A 214 -4.86 -9.06 -8.42
N ASN A 215 -5.88 -9.89 -8.17
CA ASN A 215 -6.36 -10.88 -9.14
C ASN A 215 -6.88 -10.22 -10.43
N TYR A 216 -7.53 -9.07 -10.34
CA TYR A 216 -7.98 -8.33 -11.50
C TYR A 216 -6.80 -7.90 -12.40
N PHE A 217 -5.75 -7.30 -11.83
CA PHE A 217 -4.57 -6.90 -12.61
C PHE A 217 -3.77 -8.10 -13.14
N GLN A 218 -3.71 -9.20 -12.40
CA GLN A 218 -3.08 -10.44 -12.89
C GLN A 218 -3.80 -11.01 -14.13
N LYS A 219 -5.14 -10.94 -14.17
CA LYS A 219 -5.92 -11.35 -15.34
C LYS A 219 -5.68 -10.43 -16.54
N LEU A 220 -5.59 -9.11 -16.31
CA LEU A 220 -5.28 -8.14 -17.36
C LEU A 220 -3.90 -8.38 -17.97
N GLU A 221 -2.88 -8.58 -17.14
CA GLU A 221 -1.52 -8.82 -17.62
C GLU A 221 -1.40 -10.14 -18.42
N LYS A 222 -2.10 -11.19 -17.98
CA LYS A 222 -2.18 -12.44 -18.75
C LYS A 222 -2.87 -12.27 -20.09
N ALA A 223 -3.93 -11.46 -20.16
CA ALA A 223 -4.64 -11.17 -21.39
C ALA A 223 -3.78 -10.36 -22.39
N ASP A 224 -2.95 -9.43 -21.87
CA ASP A 224 -2.00 -8.66 -22.67
C ASP A 224 -0.85 -9.52 -23.22
N TYR A 225 -0.39 -10.51 -22.45
CA TYR A 225 0.68 -11.43 -22.88
C TYR A 225 0.26 -12.40 -24.00
N ASN A 226 -1.03 -12.75 -24.03
CA ASN A 226 -1.58 -13.69 -25.02
C ASN A 226 -2.05 -13.00 -26.32
N ARG A 227 -1.87 -11.68 -26.45
CA ARG A 227 -2.12 -10.90 -27.68
C ARG A 227 -0.83 -10.59 -28.41
#